data_fb5a44f12af9cbc3dccebedd1005515e
#
_entry.id   fb5a44f12af9cbc3dccebedd1005515e
#
_cell.length_a   1.000
_cell.length_b   1.000
_cell.length_c   1.000
_cell.angle_alpha   90.00
_cell.angle_beta   90.00
_cell.angle_gamma   90.00
#
_symmetry.space_group_name_H-M   'P 1'
#
loop_
_entity.id
_entity.type
_entity.pdbx_description
1 polymer ?
#
loop_
_entity_poly.entity_id
_entity_poly.type
_entity_poly.pdbx_seq_one_letter_code
_entity_poly.pdbx_strand_id
1 'polypeptide(L)'
;MALVLTEEQSLLKETANEFLQKNAPITEFRKLRDEGNADGFSRELWQEMANLGWTGILVPEKFGGLDFGYHGLGVILEETGRTLAATPLVSTVLLGCSAIQLGGIPAQCEEFLPTIAKGNCLMALAFEEGAHHAPNRIVTNAKKTSNGFQIDGEKVLVLDGHVADHLIVAARTSGAADESDGITLFLVKGDAPGMNRTRTAMVDSRNSAIVRFNGVEVGKEAVIGEVDQGYRILEQVLDRGRIGLSAEMLGSTQEVFGRTIAYLKERKQFDVPIGSFQALKHRAAWMFCDIELSISVVLDALSAIDERSEDVPAMASLTKARLSDTFFHVSNEAIQMHGGIGMTDEADMGFFLKRARVTQHLFGDAPYHRNRYALLGGY
;
A
#
# COMPACT_ATOMS: atom_id res chain seq x y z
N MET A 1 23.52 5.36 9.54
CA MET A 1 23.15 4.26 10.48
C MET A 1 23.37 2.89 9.80
N ALA A 2 23.60 1.81 10.54
CA ALA A 2 23.65 0.49 9.91
C ALA A 2 22.23 0.12 9.45
N LEU A 3 22.07 -0.24 8.17
CA LEU A 3 20.79 -0.70 7.59
C LEU A 3 20.49 -2.14 8.05
N VAL A 4 20.28 -2.32 9.36
CA VAL A 4 20.05 -3.61 10.01
C VAL A 4 18.88 -3.47 10.97
N LEU A 5 17.99 -4.45 10.98
CA LEU A 5 16.87 -4.50 11.93
C LEU A 5 17.39 -4.57 13.37
N THR A 6 16.68 -3.90 14.27
CA THR A 6 16.89 -4.08 15.71
C THR A 6 16.45 -5.50 16.16
N GLU A 7 16.81 -5.91 17.36
CA GLU A 7 16.36 -7.21 17.91
C GLU A 7 14.83 -7.30 17.96
N GLU A 8 14.16 -6.21 18.38
CA GLU A 8 12.70 -6.13 18.44
C GLU A 8 12.05 -6.19 17.05
N GLN A 9 12.61 -5.50 16.05
CA GLN A 9 12.14 -5.56 14.67
C GLN A 9 12.36 -6.95 14.06
N SER A 10 13.47 -7.61 14.39
CA SER A 10 13.77 -8.98 13.95
C SER A 10 12.77 -9.98 14.54
N LEU A 11 12.46 -9.86 15.84
CA LEU A 11 11.46 -10.70 16.52
C LEU A 11 10.05 -10.47 15.93
N LEU A 12 9.69 -9.20 15.64
CA LEU A 12 8.43 -8.87 14.98
C LEU A 12 8.36 -9.52 13.58
N LYS A 13 9.46 -9.50 12.81
CA LYS A 13 9.54 -10.12 11.50
C LYS A 13 9.34 -11.64 11.56
N GLU A 14 10.02 -12.31 12.48
CA GLU A 14 9.87 -13.75 12.70
C GLU A 14 8.42 -14.10 13.07
N THR A 15 7.83 -13.37 14.02
CA THR A 15 6.45 -13.56 14.44
C THR A 15 5.47 -13.34 13.29
N ALA A 16 5.69 -12.29 12.50
CA ALA A 16 4.85 -11.97 11.33
C ALA A 16 4.96 -13.06 10.26
N ASN A 17 6.17 -13.54 9.99
CA ASN A 17 6.40 -14.63 9.05
C ASN A 17 5.67 -15.91 9.48
N GLU A 18 5.88 -16.39 10.72
CA GLU A 18 5.24 -17.59 11.23
C GLU A 18 3.70 -17.48 11.20
N PHE A 19 3.17 -16.35 11.65
CA PHE A 19 1.72 -16.11 11.65
C PHE A 19 1.13 -16.14 10.25
N LEU A 20 1.73 -15.42 9.29
CA LEU A 20 1.21 -15.30 7.93
C LEU A 20 1.38 -16.57 7.13
N GLN A 21 2.49 -17.29 7.28
CA GLN A 21 2.68 -18.60 6.64
C GLN A 21 1.62 -19.61 7.12
N LYS A 22 1.21 -19.54 8.37
CA LYS A 22 0.20 -20.42 8.96
C LYS A 22 -1.23 -20.02 8.62
N ASN A 23 -1.57 -18.72 8.76
CA ASN A 23 -2.97 -18.26 8.75
C ASN A 23 -3.36 -17.56 7.44
N ALA A 24 -2.41 -17.13 6.63
CA ALA A 24 -2.62 -16.48 5.36
C ALA A 24 -1.67 -16.98 4.25
N PRO A 25 -1.47 -18.31 4.08
CA PRO A 25 -0.68 -18.83 2.97
C PRO A 25 -1.32 -18.44 1.63
N ILE A 26 -0.57 -18.52 0.54
CA ILE A 26 -1.07 -18.16 -0.81
C ILE A 26 -2.35 -18.94 -1.19
N THR A 27 -2.54 -20.13 -0.64
CA THR A 27 -3.75 -20.92 -0.82
C THR A 27 -5.01 -20.21 -0.30
N GLU A 28 -4.92 -19.45 0.79
CA GLU A 28 -6.04 -18.65 1.30
C GLU A 28 -6.33 -17.46 0.37
N PHE A 29 -5.32 -16.82 -0.20
CA PHE A 29 -5.53 -15.80 -1.24
C PHE A 29 -6.20 -16.39 -2.48
N ARG A 30 -5.78 -17.57 -2.93
CA ARG A 30 -6.41 -18.30 -4.04
C ARG A 30 -7.89 -18.56 -3.74
N LYS A 31 -8.21 -19.04 -2.54
CA LYS A 31 -9.57 -19.29 -2.08
C LYS A 31 -10.43 -18.02 -2.10
N LEU A 32 -9.93 -16.90 -1.55
CA LEU A 32 -10.63 -15.59 -1.58
C LEU A 32 -10.99 -15.17 -3.02
N ARG A 33 -10.05 -15.37 -3.97
CA ARG A 33 -10.25 -15.09 -5.39
C ARG A 33 -11.35 -16.00 -5.99
N ASP A 34 -11.24 -17.31 -5.78
CA ASP A 34 -12.08 -18.32 -6.44
C ASP A 34 -13.50 -18.31 -5.90
N GLU A 35 -13.67 -18.08 -4.60
CA GLU A 35 -14.99 -17.99 -3.96
C GLU A 35 -15.66 -16.62 -4.16
N GLY A 36 -14.94 -15.63 -4.68
CA GLY A 36 -15.48 -14.30 -4.92
C GLY A 36 -15.91 -13.60 -3.63
N ASN A 37 -15.10 -13.71 -2.56
CA ASN A 37 -15.38 -13.10 -1.26
C ASN A 37 -15.77 -11.62 -1.40
N ALA A 38 -16.92 -11.23 -0.81
CA ALA A 38 -17.49 -9.89 -0.97
C ALA A 38 -16.61 -8.79 -0.39
N ASP A 39 -15.97 -9.04 0.76
CA ASP A 39 -15.04 -8.10 1.40
C ASP A 39 -13.65 -8.12 0.73
N GLY A 40 -13.31 -9.23 0.05
CA GLY A 40 -12.02 -9.46 -0.62
C GLY A 40 -10.84 -9.64 0.34
N PHE A 41 -11.12 -9.86 1.62
CA PHE A 41 -10.18 -10.25 2.67
C PHE A 41 -10.93 -11.01 3.76
N SER A 42 -10.22 -11.72 4.66
CA SER A 42 -10.82 -12.38 5.83
C SER A 42 -10.93 -11.41 7.00
N ARG A 43 -12.17 -11.21 7.50
CA ARG A 43 -12.40 -10.40 8.71
C ARG A 43 -11.87 -11.07 9.97
N GLU A 44 -11.86 -12.40 10.01
CA GLU A 44 -11.26 -13.17 11.10
C GLU A 44 -9.75 -12.94 11.15
N LEU A 45 -9.06 -13.05 10.02
CA LEU A 45 -7.64 -12.78 9.92
C LEU A 45 -7.32 -11.32 10.32
N TRP A 46 -8.14 -10.36 9.88
CA TRP A 46 -8.00 -8.96 10.27
C TRP A 46 -8.10 -8.76 11.78
N GLN A 47 -9.06 -9.42 12.43
CA GLN A 47 -9.22 -9.35 13.88
C GLN A 47 -8.06 -10.03 14.62
N GLU A 48 -7.52 -11.14 14.10
CA GLU A 48 -6.32 -11.77 14.64
C GLU A 48 -5.10 -10.86 14.56
N MET A 49 -4.93 -10.14 13.42
CA MET A 49 -3.89 -9.12 13.28
C MET A 49 -4.08 -7.97 14.27
N ALA A 50 -5.32 -7.55 14.52
CA ALA A 50 -5.62 -6.54 15.53
C ALA A 50 -5.28 -7.02 16.95
N ASN A 51 -5.56 -8.26 17.28
CA ASN A 51 -5.19 -8.86 18.57
C ASN A 51 -3.67 -8.97 18.75
N LEU A 52 -2.90 -9.08 17.67
CA LEU A 52 -1.44 -8.98 17.68
C LEU A 52 -0.92 -7.54 17.75
N GLY A 53 -1.81 -6.55 17.73
CA GLY A 53 -1.46 -5.13 17.78
C GLY A 53 -1.05 -4.53 16.44
N TRP A 54 -1.12 -5.27 15.33
CA TRP A 54 -0.64 -4.80 14.02
C TRP A 54 -1.46 -3.64 13.46
N THR A 55 -2.75 -3.59 13.76
CA THR A 55 -3.63 -2.48 13.36
C THR A 55 -3.34 -1.21 14.15
N GLY A 56 -2.77 -1.33 15.34
CA GLY A 56 -2.36 -0.24 16.21
C GLY A 56 -0.86 0.08 16.18
N ILE A 57 -0.10 -0.50 15.26
CA ILE A 57 1.37 -0.42 15.28
C ILE A 57 1.90 1.02 15.12
N LEU A 58 1.20 1.85 14.35
CA LEU A 58 1.50 3.27 14.17
C LEU A 58 0.79 4.17 15.19
N VAL A 59 -0.22 3.65 15.90
CA VAL A 59 -1.04 4.46 16.79
C VAL A 59 -0.26 4.74 18.09
N PRO A 60 -0.20 6.00 18.56
CA PRO A 60 0.45 6.33 19.82
C PRO A 60 -0.15 5.58 21.02
N GLU A 61 0.68 5.25 22.02
CA GLU A 61 0.27 4.52 23.21
C GLU A 61 -0.91 5.15 23.96
N LYS A 62 -0.95 6.49 24.02
CA LYS A 62 -2.06 7.24 24.65
C LYS A 62 -3.44 6.97 24.02
N PHE A 63 -3.47 6.44 22.79
CA PHE A 63 -4.67 6.03 22.06
C PHE A 63 -4.82 4.50 22.01
N GLY A 64 -4.00 3.77 22.75
CA GLY A 64 -4.06 2.30 22.85
C GLY A 64 -3.33 1.55 21.73
N GLY A 65 -2.41 2.22 21.03
CA GLY A 65 -1.54 1.61 20.02
C GLY A 65 -0.18 1.20 20.60
N LEU A 66 0.73 0.78 19.71
CA LEU A 66 2.08 0.31 20.07
C LEU A 66 3.17 1.37 19.86
N ASP A 67 2.90 2.42 19.08
CA ASP A 67 3.86 3.46 18.68
C ASP A 67 5.22 2.91 18.18
N PHE A 68 5.17 1.77 17.46
CA PHE A 68 6.36 1.02 17.03
C PHE A 68 7.00 1.61 15.76
N GLY A 69 6.32 2.55 15.11
CA GLY A 69 6.81 3.28 13.95
C GLY A 69 6.59 2.58 12.61
N TYR A 70 7.01 3.29 11.55
CA TYR A 70 6.85 2.82 10.17
C TYR A 70 7.78 1.68 9.82
N HIS A 71 8.93 1.59 10.47
CA HIS A 71 9.82 0.45 10.31
C HIS A 71 9.14 -0.85 10.74
N GLY A 72 8.45 -0.84 11.89
CA GLY A 72 7.66 -1.98 12.36
C GLY A 72 6.53 -2.35 11.39
N LEU A 73 5.76 -1.37 10.91
CA LEU A 73 4.74 -1.64 9.90
C LEU A 73 5.36 -2.16 8.60
N GLY A 74 6.50 -1.63 8.16
CA GLY A 74 7.22 -2.08 6.98
C GLY A 74 7.61 -3.55 7.04
N VAL A 75 8.06 -4.01 8.19
CA VAL A 75 8.38 -5.43 8.45
C VAL A 75 7.13 -6.31 8.28
N ILE A 76 5.98 -5.90 8.82
CA ILE A 76 4.71 -6.64 8.64
C ILE A 76 4.28 -6.64 7.18
N LEU A 77 4.37 -5.49 6.50
CA LEU A 77 4.01 -5.38 5.08
C LEU A 77 4.92 -6.24 4.20
N GLU A 78 6.21 -6.33 4.50
CA GLU A 78 7.12 -7.25 3.80
C GLU A 78 6.64 -8.70 3.92
N GLU A 79 6.28 -9.14 5.11
CA GLU A 79 5.80 -10.52 5.32
C GLU A 79 4.41 -10.76 4.70
N THR A 80 3.50 -9.77 4.70
CA THR A 80 2.23 -9.86 3.93
C THR A 80 2.48 -9.98 2.43
N GLY A 81 3.52 -9.33 1.92
CA GLY A 81 3.94 -9.46 0.53
C GLY A 81 4.40 -10.87 0.15
N ARG A 82 5.10 -11.58 1.05
CA ARG A 82 5.56 -12.97 0.81
C ARG A 82 4.41 -13.93 0.58
N THR A 83 3.33 -13.78 1.32
CA THR A 83 2.16 -14.67 1.23
C THR A 83 1.06 -14.12 0.33
N LEU A 84 1.25 -12.91 -0.24
CA LEU A 84 0.20 -12.18 -0.95
C LEU A 84 -1.07 -12.01 -0.09
N ALA A 85 -0.94 -11.88 1.23
CA ALA A 85 -2.07 -11.78 2.15
C ALA A 85 -2.96 -10.58 1.81
N ALA A 86 -4.25 -10.81 1.55
CA ALA A 86 -5.22 -9.76 1.27
C ALA A 86 -5.70 -9.16 2.59
N THR A 87 -5.28 -7.92 2.87
CA THR A 87 -5.61 -7.21 4.12
C THR A 87 -5.75 -5.71 3.89
N PRO A 88 -6.57 -5.00 4.67
CA PRO A 88 -6.67 -3.54 4.61
C PRO A 88 -5.57 -2.81 5.42
N LEU A 89 -4.38 -3.42 5.62
CA LEU A 89 -3.25 -2.76 6.30
C LEU A 89 -2.78 -1.51 5.56
N VAL A 90 -2.69 -1.57 4.22
CA VAL A 90 -2.26 -0.41 3.42
C VAL A 90 -3.30 0.70 3.48
N SER A 91 -4.56 0.40 3.24
CA SER A 91 -5.62 1.43 3.21
C SER A 91 -5.89 2.03 4.59
N THR A 92 -6.00 1.20 5.62
CA THR A 92 -6.41 1.63 6.97
C THR A 92 -5.22 2.07 7.83
N VAL A 93 -4.20 1.20 7.98
CA VAL A 93 -3.10 1.49 8.92
C VAL A 93 -2.07 2.41 8.29
N LEU A 94 -1.63 2.12 7.05
CA LEU A 94 -0.59 2.93 6.42
C LEU A 94 -1.14 4.30 5.98
N LEU A 95 -2.27 4.36 5.28
CA LEU A 95 -2.79 5.63 4.73
C LEU A 95 -3.76 6.32 5.69
N GLY A 96 -4.80 5.63 6.16
CA GLY A 96 -5.86 6.20 7.00
C GLY A 96 -5.33 6.71 8.34
N CYS A 97 -4.63 5.86 9.08
CA CYS A 97 -4.04 6.25 10.37
C CYS A 97 -3.02 7.39 10.20
N SER A 98 -2.16 7.32 9.16
CA SER A 98 -1.21 8.41 8.88
C SER A 98 -1.90 9.74 8.59
N ALA A 99 -2.99 9.74 7.85
CA ALA A 99 -3.74 10.96 7.55
C ALA A 99 -4.35 11.59 8.81
N ILE A 100 -4.92 10.76 9.69
CA ILE A 100 -5.47 11.24 10.98
C ILE A 100 -4.35 11.77 11.89
N GLN A 101 -3.18 11.11 11.94
CA GLN A 101 -2.06 11.59 12.76
C GLN A 101 -1.43 12.87 12.22
N LEU A 102 -1.38 13.06 10.90
CA LEU A 102 -0.74 14.22 10.27
C LEU A 102 -1.63 15.46 10.25
N GLY A 103 -2.95 15.29 10.14
CA GLY A 103 -3.85 16.39 9.91
C GLY A 103 -5.11 16.38 10.77
N GLY A 104 -5.41 15.31 11.51
CA GLY A 104 -6.59 15.20 12.33
C GLY A 104 -6.57 16.19 13.51
N ILE A 105 -7.71 16.82 13.77
CA ILE A 105 -7.89 17.60 15.00
C ILE A 105 -7.95 16.67 16.23
N PRO A 106 -7.72 17.15 17.45
CA PRO A 106 -7.70 16.30 18.66
C PRO A 106 -8.91 15.37 18.78
N ALA A 107 -10.11 15.88 18.49
CA ALA A 107 -11.34 15.08 18.54
C ALA A 107 -11.34 13.92 17.54
N GLN A 108 -10.85 14.15 16.32
CA GLN A 108 -10.69 13.09 15.31
C GLN A 108 -9.66 12.05 15.75
N CYS A 109 -8.54 12.47 16.33
CA CYS A 109 -7.53 11.55 16.86
C CYS A 109 -8.11 10.69 18.00
N GLU A 110 -8.84 11.30 18.93
CA GLU A 110 -9.48 10.63 20.07
C GLU A 110 -10.58 9.64 19.63
N GLU A 111 -11.30 9.94 18.55
CA GLU A 111 -12.35 9.09 18.01
C GLU A 111 -11.78 7.92 17.20
N PHE A 112 -10.88 8.20 16.26
CA PHE A 112 -10.50 7.22 15.23
C PHE A 112 -9.28 6.38 15.58
N LEU A 113 -8.24 6.94 16.21
CA LEU A 113 -7.01 6.17 16.45
C LEU A 113 -7.26 4.95 17.37
N PRO A 114 -8.05 5.04 18.46
CA PRO A 114 -8.35 3.84 19.27
C PRO A 114 -9.17 2.78 18.54
N THR A 115 -10.05 3.18 17.61
CA THR A 115 -10.88 2.24 16.85
C THR A 115 -10.09 1.54 15.75
N ILE A 116 -9.14 2.25 15.11
CA ILE A 116 -8.18 1.67 14.18
C ILE A 116 -7.28 0.66 14.92
N ALA A 117 -6.73 1.05 16.08
CA ALA A 117 -5.85 0.17 16.86
C ALA A 117 -6.51 -1.16 17.24
N LYS A 118 -7.82 -1.16 17.46
CA LYS A 118 -8.62 -2.37 17.75
C LYS A 118 -9.09 -3.13 16.51
N GLY A 119 -8.78 -2.65 15.31
CA GLY A 119 -9.27 -3.23 14.05
C GLY A 119 -10.75 -3.00 13.76
N ASN A 120 -11.43 -2.13 14.52
CA ASN A 120 -12.87 -1.89 14.47
C ASN A 120 -13.27 -0.75 13.50
N CYS A 121 -12.31 -0.11 12.83
CA CYS A 121 -12.56 0.93 11.86
C CYS A 121 -11.67 0.72 10.64
N LEU A 122 -12.28 0.56 9.49
CA LEU A 122 -11.60 0.51 8.20
C LEU A 122 -11.63 1.88 7.55
N MET A 123 -10.47 2.34 7.07
CA MET A 123 -10.35 3.62 6.37
C MET A 123 -9.82 3.44 4.95
N ALA A 124 -10.26 4.31 4.05
CA ALA A 124 -9.75 4.37 2.69
C ALA A 124 -9.43 5.81 2.29
N LEU A 125 -8.35 5.99 1.50
CA LEU A 125 -7.95 7.28 0.95
C LEU A 125 -8.46 7.41 -0.49
N ALA A 126 -9.33 8.39 -0.74
CA ALA A 126 -9.99 8.63 -2.02
C ALA A 126 -9.46 9.93 -2.64
N PHE A 127 -8.48 9.81 -3.55
CA PHE A 127 -7.81 10.96 -4.16
C PHE A 127 -7.69 10.84 -5.70
N GLU A 128 -7.47 9.65 -6.25
CA GLU A 128 -7.30 9.46 -7.70
C GLU A 128 -8.62 9.69 -8.46
N GLU A 129 -8.53 10.32 -9.63
CA GLU A 129 -9.68 10.63 -10.49
C GLU A 129 -9.50 10.15 -11.94
N GLY A 130 -8.32 9.65 -12.28
CA GLY A 130 -7.98 9.25 -13.64
C GLY A 130 -7.15 7.96 -13.72
N ALA A 131 -6.78 7.59 -14.94
CA ALA A 131 -5.98 6.42 -15.22
C ALA A 131 -4.48 6.60 -14.86
N HIS A 132 -4.03 7.84 -14.73
CA HIS A 132 -2.66 8.20 -14.40
C HIS A 132 -2.60 8.88 -13.04
N HIS A 133 -1.58 8.53 -12.26
CA HIS A 133 -1.32 9.14 -10.96
C HIS A 133 -1.03 10.64 -11.10
N ALA A 134 -1.93 11.46 -10.53
CA ALA A 134 -1.84 12.92 -10.54
C ALA A 134 -2.53 13.50 -9.29
N PRO A 135 -1.91 13.39 -8.10
CA PRO A 135 -2.56 13.69 -6.82
C PRO A 135 -2.92 15.17 -6.62
N ASN A 136 -2.31 16.08 -7.38
CA ASN A 136 -2.67 17.51 -7.41
C ASN A 136 -3.84 17.82 -8.36
N ARG A 137 -4.17 16.92 -9.30
CA ARG A 137 -5.24 17.14 -10.28
C ARG A 137 -6.57 16.64 -9.74
N ILE A 138 -7.24 17.48 -8.96
CA ILE A 138 -8.50 17.16 -8.30
C ILE A 138 -9.64 18.00 -8.90
N VAL A 139 -10.66 17.32 -9.45
CA VAL A 139 -11.87 17.90 -10.06
C VAL A 139 -13.10 17.70 -9.16
N THR A 140 -13.13 16.64 -8.33
CA THR A 140 -14.11 16.47 -7.25
C THR A 140 -14.17 17.76 -6.45
N ASN A 141 -15.32 18.40 -6.37
CA ASN A 141 -15.46 19.69 -5.71
C ASN A 141 -16.19 19.58 -4.38
N ALA A 142 -15.89 20.50 -3.46
CA ALA A 142 -16.55 20.64 -2.18
C ALA A 142 -17.02 22.09 -2.02
N LYS A 143 -18.31 22.33 -2.27
CA LYS A 143 -18.92 23.67 -2.14
C LYS A 143 -19.24 23.94 -0.68
N LYS A 144 -18.85 25.13 -0.20
CA LYS A 144 -19.19 25.59 1.16
C LYS A 144 -20.70 25.81 1.29
N THR A 145 -21.27 25.29 2.36
CA THR A 145 -22.67 25.47 2.76
C THR A 145 -22.75 26.25 4.10
N SER A 146 -23.96 26.53 4.61
CA SER A 146 -24.13 27.15 5.92
C SER A 146 -23.52 26.33 7.07
N ASN A 147 -23.59 24.99 6.97
CA ASN A 147 -23.22 24.06 8.05
C ASN A 147 -21.93 23.28 7.81
N GLY A 148 -21.34 23.38 6.62
CA GLY A 148 -20.14 22.61 6.25
C GLY A 148 -19.86 22.68 4.77
N PHE A 149 -19.82 21.52 4.11
CA PHE A 149 -19.51 21.38 2.68
C PHE A 149 -20.41 20.35 2.02
N GLN A 150 -20.63 20.52 0.73
CA GLN A 150 -21.30 19.57 -0.14
C GLN A 150 -20.31 19.08 -1.19
N ILE A 151 -20.08 17.76 -1.25
CA ILE A 151 -19.09 17.11 -2.12
C ILE A 151 -19.80 16.51 -3.32
N ASP A 152 -19.29 16.82 -4.53
CA ASP A 152 -19.72 16.29 -5.82
C ASP A 152 -18.53 15.85 -6.65
N GLY A 153 -18.57 14.65 -7.23
CA GLY A 153 -17.51 14.12 -8.09
C GLY A 153 -17.35 12.60 -8.06
N GLU A 154 -16.22 12.12 -8.56
CA GLU A 154 -15.92 10.69 -8.62
C GLU A 154 -14.46 10.44 -8.29
N LYS A 155 -14.19 9.38 -7.53
CA LYS A 155 -12.85 8.85 -7.25
C LYS A 155 -12.73 7.44 -7.77
N VAL A 156 -11.55 7.12 -8.31
CA VAL A 156 -11.22 5.79 -8.84
C VAL A 156 -10.06 5.19 -8.04
N LEU A 157 -9.84 3.89 -8.20
CA LEU A 157 -8.75 3.16 -7.54
C LEU A 157 -8.68 3.38 -6.01
N VAL A 158 -9.83 3.56 -5.36
CA VAL A 158 -9.91 3.71 -3.91
C VAL A 158 -9.70 2.34 -3.27
N LEU A 159 -8.50 2.11 -2.74
CA LEU A 159 -8.14 0.82 -2.09
C LEU A 159 -9.10 0.55 -0.93
N ASP A 160 -9.69 -0.65 -0.90
CA ASP A 160 -10.69 -1.09 0.08
C ASP A 160 -11.91 -0.15 0.24
N GLY A 161 -12.11 0.79 -0.68
CA GLY A 161 -13.14 1.83 -0.58
C GLY A 161 -14.58 1.30 -0.49
N HIS A 162 -14.85 0.06 -0.96
CA HIS A 162 -16.18 -0.54 -0.91
C HIS A 162 -16.54 -1.07 0.48
N VAL A 163 -15.56 -1.38 1.33
CA VAL A 163 -15.73 -1.91 2.69
C VAL A 163 -15.36 -0.90 3.79
N ALA A 164 -14.78 0.24 3.43
CA ALA A 164 -14.33 1.24 4.40
C ALA A 164 -15.50 1.83 5.19
N ASP A 165 -15.33 1.95 6.51
CA ASP A 165 -16.27 2.63 7.40
C ASP A 165 -16.20 4.15 7.21
N HIS A 166 -15.00 4.65 6.90
CA HIS A 166 -14.76 6.06 6.60
C HIS A 166 -13.81 6.23 5.41
N LEU A 167 -14.07 7.25 4.59
CA LEU A 167 -13.21 7.64 3.49
C LEU A 167 -12.59 9.02 3.78
N ILE A 168 -11.28 9.12 3.53
CA ILE A 168 -10.58 10.41 3.51
C ILE A 168 -10.59 10.87 2.06
N VAL A 169 -11.37 11.89 1.76
CA VAL A 169 -11.66 12.35 0.40
C VAL A 169 -10.91 13.65 0.12
N ALA A 170 -10.06 13.66 -0.90
CA ALA A 170 -9.46 14.88 -1.41
C ALA A 170 -10.46 15.56 -2.35
N ALA A 171 -10.87 16.78 -2.03
CA ALA A 171 -11.79 17.56 -2.87
C ALA A 171 -11.33 19.00 -2.97
N ARG A 172 -11.70 19.66 -4.06
CA ARG A 172 -11.35 21.04 -4.35
C ARG A 172 -12.35 22.00 -3.74
N THR A 173 -11.86 22.90 -2.92
CA THR A 173 -12.62 23.97 -2.28
C THR A 173 -12.38 25.33 -2.93
N SER A 174 -11.24 25.51 -3.62
CA SER A 174 -10.89 26.71 -4.38
C SER A 174 -9.83 26.43 -5.45
N GLY A 175 -9.48 27.40 -6.27
CA GLY A 175 -8.42 27.30 -7.30
C GLY A 175 -8.78 26.44 -8.51
N ALA A 176 -7.81 26.25 -9.41
CA ALA A 176 -7.95 25.45 -10.62
C ALA A 176 -7.65 23.96 -10.37
N ALA A 177 -8.11 23.10 -11.28
CA ALA A 177 -8.08 21.63 -11.09
C ALA A 177 -6.68 21.03 -10.99
N ASP A 178 -5.65 21.70 -11.53
CA ASP A 178 -4.26 21.27 -11.58
C ASP A 178 -3.35 21.97 -10.56
N GLU A 179 -3.92 22.87 -9.73
CA GLU A 179 -3.20 23.54 -8.66
C GLU A 179 -3.13 22.67 -7.40
N SER A 180 -2.03 22.74 -6.67
CA SER A 180 -1.86 22.07 -5.38
C SER A 180 -2.64 22.78 -4.27
N ASP A 181 -2.73 24.11 -4.32
CA ASP A 181 -3.53 24.91 -3.40
C ASP A 181 -5.01 24.74 -3.70
N GLY A 182 -5.85 24.92 -2.68
CA GLY A 182 -7.31 24.80 -2.81
C GLY A 182 -7.85 23.35 -2.70
N ILE A 183 -7.00 22.37 -2.38
CA ILE A 183 -7.42 21.00 -2.04
C ILE A 183 -7.65 20.92 -0.53
N THR A 184 -8.77 20.33 -0.14
CA THR A 184 -9.13 20.04 1.25
C THR A 184 -9.37 18.54 1.42
N LEU A 185 -8.95 17.98 2.54
CA LEU A 185 -9.23 16.60 2.89
C LEU A 185 -10.45 16.54 3.81
N PHE A 186 -11.39 15.65 3.48
CA PHE A 186 -12.63 15.46 4.22
C PHE A 186 -12.76 14.02 4.70
N LEU A 187 -13.12 13.85 5.97
CA LEU A 187 -13.51 12.57 6.53
C LEU A 187 -15.00 12.33 6.27
N VAL A 188 -15.32 11.33 5.45
CA VAL A 188 -16.69 11.03 5.01
C VAL A 188 -17.07 9.65 5.50
N LYS A 189 -18.25 9.51 6.14
CA LYS A 189 -18.78 8.19 6.54
C LYS A 189 -19.04 7.30 5.32
N GLY A 190 -18.74 6.00 5.44
CA GLY A 190 -18.91 5.03 4.37
C GLY A 190 -20.37 4.84 3.90
N ASP A 191 -21.33 5.18 4.74
CA ASP A 191 -22.76 5.10 4.48
C ASP A 191 -23.41 6.48 4.24
N ALA A 192 -22.61 7.53 4.00
CA ALA A 192 -23.11 8.90 3.81
C ALA A 192 -24.17 8.96 2.67
N PRO A 193 -25.32 9.62 2.91
CA PRO A 193 -26.32 9.82 1.85
C PRO A 193 -25.73 10.52 0.63
N GLY A 194 -26.08 10.06 -0.57
CA GLY A 194 -25.54 10.59 -1.83
C GLY A 194 -24.21 9.95 -2.29
N MET A 195 -23.61 9.10 -1.48
CA MET A 195 -22.41 8.34 -1.88
C MET A 195 -22.79 6.98 -2.44
N ASN A 196 -22.14 6.61 -3.57
CA ASN A 196 -22.25 5.29 -4.17
C ASN A 196 -20.85 4.69 -4.32
N ARG A 197 -20.67 3.44 -3.88
CA ARG A 197 -19.41 2.71 -3.92
C ARG A 197 -19.56 1.45 -4.75
N THR A 198 -18.74 1.31 -5.79
CA THR A 198 -18.74 0.13 -6.67
C THR A 198 -17.39 -0.54 -6.60
N ARG A 199 -17.33 -1.79 -6.14
CA ARG A 199 -16.10 -2.59 -6.14
C ARG A 199 -15.60 -2.78 -7.56
N THR A 200 -14.32 -2.60 -7.79
CA THR A 200 -13.63 -2.82 -9.06
C THR A 200 -12.80 -4.09 -8.99
N ALA A 201 -12.99 -4.96 -9.97
CA ALA A 201 -12.16 -6.16 -10.12
C ALA A 201 -10.79 -5.77 -10.67
N MET A 202 -9.74 -5.91 -9.85
CA MET A 202 -8.36 -5.68 -10.27
C MET A 202 -7.70 -6.97 -10.75
N VAL A 203 -6.68 -6.84 -11.62
CA VAL A 203 -6.02 -8.01 -12.23
C VAL A 203 -5.33 -8.91 -11.18
N ASP A 204 -4.91 -8.34 -10.06
CA ASP A 204 -4.31 -9.05 -8.93
C ASP A 204 -5.35 -9.54 -7.90
N SER A 205 -6.64 -9.45 -8.23
CA SER A 205 -7.76 -9.86 -7.38
C SER A 205 -7.85 -9.14 -6.03
N ARG A 206 -7.14 -8.00 -5.87
CA ARG A 206 -7.26 -7.14 -4.70
C ARG A 206 -8.42 -6.17 -4.81
N ASN A 207 -8.75 -5.57 -3.68
CA ASN A 207 -9.84 -4.62 -3.56
C ASN A 207 -9.49 -3.24 -4.09
N SER A 208 -10.41 -2.69 -4.85
CA SER A 208 -10.48 -1.28 -5.20
C SER A 208 -11.93 -0.88 -5.38
N ALA A 209 -12.23 0.41 -5.39
CA ALA A 209 -13.57 0.91 -5.66
C ALA A 209 -13.53 2.16 -6.53
N ILE A 210 -14.64 2.35 -7.28
CA ILE A 210 -15.06 3.64 -7.79
C ILE A 210 -16.06 4.21 -6.78
N VAL A 211 -15.84 5.45 -6.34
CA VAL A 211 -16.70 6.13 -5.37
C VAL A 211 -17.26 7.40 -5.99
N ARG A 212 -18.59 7.48 -6.09
CA ARG A 212 -19.31 8.65 -6.61
C ARG A 212 -19.95 9.42 -5.48
N PHE A 213 -19.81 10.73 -5.53
CA PHE A 213 -20.38 11.69 -4.59
C PHE A 213 -21.40 12.54 -5.35
N ASN A 214 -22.67 12.50 -4.92
CA ASN A 214 -23.77 13.26 -5.48
C ASN A 214 -24.39 14.07 -4.37
N GLY A 215 -23.89 15.29 -4.14
CA GLY A 215 -24.37 16.17 -3.09
C GLY A 215 -24.12 15.62 -1.67
N VAL A 216 -23.01 14.94 -1.42
CA VAL A 216 -22.69 14.40 -0.09
C VAL A 216 -22.40 15.54 0.88
N GLU A 217 -23.20 15.68 1.91
CA GLU A 217 -23.04 16.73 2.93
C GLU A 217 -22.11 16.27 4.06
N VAL A 218 -21.17 17.14 4.44
CA VAL A 218 -20.27 16.94 5.57
C VAL A 218 -20.20 18.23 6.41
N GLY A 219 -20.07 18.10 7.73
CA GLY A 219 -19.89 19.23 8.63
C GLY A 219 -18.48 19.82 8.56
N LYS A 220 -18.26 20.94 9.23
CA LYS A 220 -16.94 21.59 9.31
C LYS A 220 -15.92 20.75 10.06
N GLU A 221 -16.38 19.93 10.99
CA GLU A 221 -15.60 18.99 11.78
C GLU A 221 -15.06 17.81 10.95
N ALA A 222 -15.55 17.61 9.73
CA ALA A 222 -15.05 16.58 8.80
C ALA A 222 -13.73 16.97 8.12
N VAL A 223 -13.32 18.24 8.21
CA VAL A 223 -12.05 18.69 7.60
C VAL A 223 -10.85 18.09 8.35
N ILE A 224 -9.94 17.50 7.60
CA ILE A 224 -8.63 17.05 8.10
C ILE A 224 -7.60 18.12 7.71
N GLY A 225 -6.96 18.72 8.70
CA GLY A 225 -6.09 19.88 8.53
C GLY A 225 -6.87 21.18 8.37
N GLU A 226 -6.43 22.00 7.44
CA GLU A 226 -7.03 23.30 7.15
C GLU A 226 -7.67 23.30 5.74
N VAL A 227 -8.73 24.09 5.59
CA VAL A 227 -9.38 24.29 4.28
C VAL A 227 -8.35 24.86 3.29
N ASP A 228 -8.35 24.37 2.07
CA ASP A 228 -7.45 24.72 0.97
C ASP A 228 -5.98 24.28 1.14
N GLN A 229 -5.60 23.65 2.27
CA GLN A 229 -4.22 23.24 2.58
C GLN A 229 -4.04 21.69 2.66
N GLY A 230 -5.03 20.94 2.23
CA GLY A 230 -5.02 19.47 2.34
C GLY A 230 -3.98 18.76 1.50
N TYR A 231 -3.51 19.38 0.41
CA TYR A 231 -2.51 18.74 -0.49
C TYR A 231 -1.20 18.41 0.23
N ARG A 232 -0.73 19.27 1.12
CA ARG A 232 0.49 19.02 1.89
C ARG A 232 0.37 17.75 2.75
N ILE A 233 -0.79 17.55 3.39
CA ILE A 233 -1.06 16.33 4.17
C ILE A 233 -1.15 15.13 3.23
N LEU A 234 -1.88 15.25 2.12
CA LEU A 234 -2.04 14.20 1.11
C LEU A 234 -0.68 13.70 0.61
N GLU A 235 0.24 14.58 0.21
CA GLU A 235 1.57 14.20 -0.26
C GLU A 235 2.38 13.48 0.83
N GLN A 236 2.32 13.95 2.08
CA GLN A 236 2.99 13.26 3.19
C GLN A 236 2.41 11.86 3.45
N VAL A 237 1.10 11.68 3.31
CA VAL A 237 0.45 10.36 3.41
C VAL A 237 0.87 9.48 2.24
N LEU A 238 0.90 10.03 1.03
CA LEU A 238 1.32 9.31 -0.17
C LEU A 238 2.80 8.90 -0.13
N ASP A 239 3.68 9.70 0.45
CA ASP A 239 5.09 9.32 0.61
C ASP A 239 5.23 8.11 1.56
N ARG A 240 4.47 8.07 2.64
CA ARG A 240 4.37 6.89 3.51
C ARG A 240 3.77 5.69 2.77
N GLY A 241 2.73 5.93 1.98
CA GLY A 241 2.11 4.92 1.11
C GLY A 241 3.09 4.31 0.11
N ARG A 242 3.90 5.13 -0.54
CA ARG A 242 4.95 4.73 -1.50
C ARG A 242 6.00 3.83 -0.84
N ILE A 243 6.48 4.24 0.33
CA ILE A 243 7.51 3.50 1.10
C ILE A 243 6.94 2.19 1.65
N GLY A 244 5.78 2.23 2.32
CA GLY A 244 5.18 1.02 2.90
C GLY A 244 4.73 0.00 1.83
N LEU A 245 4.15 0.46 0.71
CA LEU A 245 3.86 -0.43 -0.41
C LEU A 245 5.14 -1.04 -1.00
N SER A 246 6.26 -0.31 -1.01
CA SER A 246 7.54 -0.84 -1.46
C SER A 246 8.08 -1.93 -0.54
N ALA A 247 7.79 -1.88 0.77
CA ALA A 247 8.12 -2.98 1.69
C ALA A 247 7.30 -4.25 1.36
N GLU A 248 6.00 -4.13 1.06
CA GLU A 248 5.17 -5.26 0.58
C GLU A 248 5.73 -5.83 -0.74
N MET A 249 6.09 -4.95 -1.69
CA MET A 249 6.69 -5.36 -2.96
C MET A 249 8.01 -6.09 -2.77
N LEU A 250 8.84 -5.67 -1.79
CA LEU A 250 10.09 -6.34 -1.46
C LEU A 250 9.85 -7.77 -0.99
N GLY A 251 8.92 -7.98 -0.05
CA GLY A 251 8.55 -9.31 0.43
C GLY A 251 8.08 -10.23 -0.68
N SER A 252 7.19 -9.72 -1.57
CA SER A 252 6.74 -10.46 -2.75
C SER A 252 7.89 -10.81 -3.70
N THR A 253 8.84 -9.88 -3.89
CA THR A 253 10.01 -10.09 -4.76
C THR A 253 10.93 -11.18 -4.22
N GLN A 254 11.22 -11.14 -2.92
CA GLN A 254 12.05 -12.14 -2.26
C GLN A 254 11.42 -13.54 -2.30
N GLU A 255 10.11 -13.61 -2.09
CA GLU A 255 9.38 -14.89 -2.11
C GLU A 255 9.38 -15.50 -3.51
N VAL A 256 9.02 -14.75 -4.54
CA VAL A 256 8.98 -15.28 -5.91
C VAL A 256 10.38 -15.66 -6.41
N PHE A 257 11.43 -14.94 -5.99
CA PHE A 257 12.80 -15.30 -6.25
C PHE A 257 13.18 -16.62 -5.56
N GLY A 258 12.88 -16.75 -4.26
CA GLY A 258 13.17 -17.98 -3.50
C GLY A 258 12.52 -19.21 -4.11
N ARG A 259 11.23 -19.12 -4.50
CA ARG A 259 10.50 -20.20 -5.20
C ARG A 259 11.16 -20.53 -6.55
N THR A 260 11.59 -19.51 -7.28
CA THR A 260 12.28 -19.72 -8.55
C THR A 260 13.60 -20.46 -8.37
N ILE A 261 14.40 -20.08 -7.37
CA ILE A 261 15.65 -20.77 -7.07
C ILE A 261 15.41 -22.22 -6.64
N ALA A 262 14.38 -22.49 -5.84
CA ALA A 262 14.00 -23.86 -5.47
C ALA A 262 13.65 -24.69 -6.72
N TYR A 263 12.80 -24.16 -7.60
CA TYR A 263 12.45 -24.81 -8.85
C TYR A 263 13.67 -25.10 -9.75
N LEU A 264 14.60 -24.16 -9.89
CA LEU A 264 15.82 -24.34 -10.67
C LEU A 264 16.70 -25.46 -10.12
N LYS A 265 16.71 -25.70 -8.81
CA LYS A 265 17.47 -26.77 -8.15
C LYS A 265 16.81 -28.15 -8.31
N GLU A 266 15.48 -28.21 -8.40
CA GLU A 266 14.72 -29.46 -8.45
C GLU A 266 14.44 -29.93 -9.88
N ARG A 267 14.08 -29.01 -10.78
CA ARG A 267 13.70 -29.33 -12.15
C ARG A 267 14.89 -29.87 -12.93
N LYS A 268 14.74 -31.05 -13.50
CA LYS A 268 15.79 -31.70 -14.36
C LYS A 268 15.41 -31.62 -15.83
N GLN A 269 16.38 -31.31 -16.66
CA GLN A 269 16.41 -31.44 -18.11
C GLN A 269 17.82 -31.80 -18.53
N PHE A 270 17.94 -32.61 -19.59
CA PHE A 270 19.26 -33.11 -20.04
C PHE A 270 20.05 -33.80 -18.92
N ASP A 271 19.33 -34.58 -18.08
CA ASP A 271 19.85 -35.37 -16.95
C ASP A 271 20.50 -34.56 -15.79
N VAL A 272 20.37 -33.23 -15.80
CA VAL A 272 20.90 -32.36 -14.75
C VAL A 272 19.82 -31.37 -14.25
N PRO A 273 19.95 -30.84 -13.03
CA PRO A 273 19.14 -29.72 -12.60
C PRO A 273 19.30 -28.53 -13.54
N ILE A 274 18.20 -27.88 -13.94
CA ILE A 274 18.27 -26.75 -14.90
C ILE A 274 19.06 -25.56 -14.33
N GLY A 275 19.09 -25.38 -13.01
CA GLY A 275 19.93 -24.38 -12.33
C GLY A 275 21.46 -24.60 -12.55
N SER A 276 21.89 -25.71 -13.08
CA SER A 276 23.31 -25.95 -13.48
C SER A 276 23.72 -25.16 -14.72
N PHE A 277 22.75 -24.78 -15.58
CA PHE A 277 23.04 -24.04 -16.81
C PHE A 277 23.42 -22.58 -16.53
N GLN A 278 24.52 -22.15 -17.13
CA GLN A 278 25.15 -20.86 -16.86
C GLN A 278 24.21 -19.68 -17.17
N ALA A 279 23.41 -19.75 -18.23
CA ALA A 279 22.46 -18.73 -18.61
C ALA A 279 21.43 -18.44 -17.48
N LEU A 280 20.92 -19.50 -16.80
CA LEU A 280 19.98 -19.34 -15.70
C LEU A 280 20.67 -18.85 -14.42
N LYS A 281 21.91 -19.29 -14.16
CA LYS A 281 22.72 -18.78 -13.04
C LYS A 281 22.97 -17.27 -13.15
N HIS A 282 23.30 -16.77 -14.33
CA HIS A 282 23.54 -15.33 -14.55
C HIS A 282 22.26 -14.51 -14.32
N ARG A 283 21.13 -14.96 -14.84
CA ARG A 283 19.85 -14.30 -14.62
C ARG A 283 19.48 -14.28 -13.13
N ALA A 284 19.65 -15.42 -12.43
CA ALA A 284 19.42 -15.50 -10.99
C ALA A 284 20.35 -14.56 -10.20
N ALA A 285 21.63 -14.46 -10.58
CA ALA A 285 22.57 -13.55 -9.94
C ALA A 285 22.18 -12.07 -10.12
N TRP A 286 21.69 -11.70 -11.30
CA TRP A 286 21.20 -10.33 -11.54
C TRP A 286 19.99 -10.02 -10.68
N MET A 287 18.98 -10.90 -10.62
CA MET A 287 17.83 -10.73 -9.73
C MET A 287 18.27 -10.58 -8.28
N PHE A 288 19.23 -11.40 -7.83
CA PHE A 288 19.75 -11.30 -6.47
C PHE A 288 20.37 -9.94 -6.18
N CYS A 289 21.21 -9.41 -7.08
CA CYS A 289 21.80 -8.07 -6.91
C CYS A 289 20.73 -6.99 -6.85
N ASP A 290 19.70 -7.06 -7.69
CA ASP A 290 18.59 -6.12 -7.68
C ASP A 290 17.79 -6.16 -6.37
N ILE A 291 17.59 -7.34 -5.80
CA ILE A 291 16.92 -7.54 -4.52
C ILE A 291 17.73 -6.95 -3.37
N GLU A 292 19.04 -7.24 -3.29
CA GLU A 292 19.92 -6.73 -2.22
C GLU A 292 19.98 -5.19 -2.20
N LEU A 293 20.05 -4.56 -3.38
CA LEU A 293 19.95 -3.11 -3.49
C LEU A 293 18.57 -2.59 -3.05
N SER A 294 17.51 -3.33 -3.35
CA SER A 294 16.14 -2.96 -2.96
C SER A 294 15.92 -3.06 -1.45
N ILE A 295 16.50 -4.07 -0.77
CA ILE A 295 16.48 -4.19 0.68
C ILE A 295 17.06 -2.92 1.32
N SER A 296 18.25 -2.50 0.88
CA SER A 296 18.94 -1.34 1.43
C SER A 296 18.10 -0.05 1.30
N VAL A 297 17.49 0.15 0.13
CA VAL A 297 16.68 1.35 -0.14
C VAL A 297 15.38 1.37 0.69
N VAL A 298 14.72 0.21 0.87
CA VAL A 298 13.50 0.12 1.68
C VAL A 298 13.78 0.39 3.15
N LEU A 299 14.84 -0.20 3.70
CA LEU A 299 15.23 0.00 5.11
C LEU A 299 15.58 1.46 5.39
N ASP A 300 16.33 2.09 4.49
CA ASP A 300 16.71 3.51 4.61
C ASP A 300 15.47 4.42 4.56
N ALA A 301 14.55 4.16 3.62
CA ALA A 301 13.32 4.94 3.49
C ALA A 301 12.38 4.80 4.70
N LEU A 302 12.26 3.61 5.30
CA LEU A 302 11.48 3.40 6.52
C LEU A 302 12.11 4.15 7.71
N SER A 303 13.44 4.07 7.85
CA SER A 303 14.18 4.82 8.86
C SER A 303 13.99 6.33 8.70
N ALA A 304 14.05 6.85 7.46
CA ALA A 304 13.85 8.27 7.18
C ALA A 304 12.48 8.79 7.66
N ILE A 305 11.40 7.97 7.57
CA ILE A 305 10.09 8.37 8.10
C ILE A 305 10.15 8.46 9.64
N ASP A 306 10.67 7.44 10.32
CA ASP A 306 10.68 7.37 11.77
C ASP A 306 11.60 8.46 12.39
N GLU A 307 12.70 8.80 11.71
CA GLU A 307 13.59 9.90 12.05
C GLU A 307 13.06 11.29 11.65
N ARG A 308 11.94 11.35 10.95
CA ARG A 308 11.34 12.59 10.43
C ARG A 308 12.28 13.39 9.54
N SER A 309 13.07 12.69 8.71
CA SER A 309 14.02 13.29 7.77
C SER A 309 13.30 14.17 6.73
N GLU A 310 13.94 15.27 6.35
CA GLU A 310 13.48 16.09 5.22
C GLU A 310 13.62 15.37 3.88
N ASP A 311 14.40 14.29 3.81
CA ASP A 311 14.61 13.47 2.62
C ASP A 311 13.47 12.49 2.30
N VAL A 312 12.48 12.35 3.18
CA VAL A 312 11.34 11.40 2.98
C VAL A 312 10.73 11.49 1.58
N PRO A 313 10.45 12.68 0.98
CA PRO A 313 9.90 12.76 -0.38
C PRO A 313 10.82 12.18 -1.46
N ALA A 314 12.13 12.41 -1.35
CA ALA A 314 13.13 11.88 -2.28
C ALA A 314 13.27 10.36 -2.10
N MET A 315 13.36 9.89 -0.85
CA MET A 315 13.44 8.47 -0.51
C MET A 315 12.19 7.71 -0.95
N ALA A 316 11.00 8.27 -0.81
CA ALA A 316 9.75 7.69 -1.30
C ALA A 316 9.78 7.48 -2.83
N SER A 317 10.28 8.47 -3.58
CA SER A 317 10.39 8.36 -5.03
C SER A 317 11.47 7.37 -5.47
N LEU A 318 12.64 7.38 -4.84
CA LEU A 318 13.74 6.44 -5.09
C LEU A 318 13.27 5.00 -4.86
N THR A 319 12.68 4.74 -3.69
CA THR A 319 12.24 3.41 -3.26
C THR A 319 11.16 2.87 -4.17
N LYS A 320 10.13 3.68 -4.45
CA LYS A 320 9.01 3.24 -5.29
C LYS A 320 9.43 2.98 -6.74
N ALA A 321 10.30 3.83 -7.32
CA ALA A 321 10.86 3.58 -8.66
C ALA A 321 11.65 2.27 -8.68
N ARG A 322 12.54 2.07 -7.70
CA ARG A 322 13.39 0.87 -7.60
C ARG A 322 12.55 -0.39 -7.50
N LEU A 323 11.61 -0.44 -6.54
CA LEU A 323 10.79 -1.65 -6.32
C LEU A 323 9.83 -1.93 -7.47
N SER A 324 9.32 -0.89 -8.16
CA SER A 324 8.51 -1.06 -9.36
C SER A 324 9.25 -1.81 -10.45
N ASP A 325 10.51 -1.46 -10.70
CA ASP A 325 11.35 -2.14 -11.70
C ASP A 325 11.77 -3.53 -11.24
N THR A 326 12.25 -3.65 -9.99
CA THR A 326 12.77 -4.92 -9.47
C THR A 326 11.69 -5.98 -9.38
N PHE A 327 10.53 -5.67 -8.79
CA PHE A 327 9.45 -6.66 -8.65
C PHE A 327 8.89 -7.08 -10.01
N PHE A 328 8.73 -6.13 -10.93
CA PHE A 328 8.29 -6.44 -12.29
C PHE A 328 9.31 -7.32 -13.01
N HIS A 329 10.61 -7.00 -12.95
CA HIS A 329 11.68 -7.81 -13.53
C HIS A 329 11.66 -9.22 -12.94
N VAL A 330 11.78 -9.36 -11.62
CA VAL A 330 11.90 -10.66 -10.95
C VAL A 330 10.67 -11.53 -11.18
N SER A 331 9.46 -10.98 -11.16
CA SER A 331 8.25 -11.75 -11.42
C SER A 331 8.14 -12.24 -12.88
N ASN A 332 8.58 -11.45 -13.87
CA ASN A 332 8.67 -11.91 -15.26
C ASN A 332 9.71 -13.01 -15.44
N GLU A 333 10.90 -12.84 -14.85
CA GLU A 333 11.97 -13.84 -14.88
C GLU A 333 11.52 -15.15 -14.21
N ALA A 334 10.76 -15.06 -13.12
CA ALA A 334 10.20 -16.24 -12.45
C ALA A 334 9.28 -17.03 -13.39
N ILE A 335 8.36 -16.38 -14.07
CA ILE A 335 7.49 -17.05 -15.07
C ILE A 335 8.33 -17.69 -16.18
N GLN A 336 9.29 -16.94 -16.73
CA GLN A 336 10.16 -17.44 -17.81
C GLN A 336 10.99 -18.67 -17.38
N MET A 337 11.53 -18.64 -16.15
CA MET A 337 12.37 -19.74 -15.64
C MET A 337 11.56 -20.98 -15.25
N HIS A 338 10.29 -20.84 -14.90
CA HIS A 338 9.39 -21.99 -14.71
C HIS A 338 8.90 -22.58 -16.03
N GLY A 339 9.05 -21.87 -17.16
CA GLY A 339 8.60 -22.34 -18.47
C GLY A 339 7.08 -22.49 -18.55
N GLY A 340 6.59 -23.53 -19.21
CA GLY A 340 5.14 -23.72 -19.45
C GLY A 340 4.31 -23.71 -18.18
N ILE A 341 4.75 -24.32 -17.09
CA ILE A 341 4.01 -24.36 -15.83
C ILE A 341 3.85 -22.96 -15.21
N GLY A 342 4.85 -22.08 -15.38
CA GLY A 342 4.78 -20.70 -14.87
C GLY A 342 3.64 -19.86 -15.48
N MET A 343 3.13 -20.28 -16.64
CA MET A 343 1.98 -19.63 -17.31
C MET A 343 0.62 -20.20 -16.87
N THR A 344 0.61 -21.27 -16.10
CA THR A 344 -0.63 -21.93 -15.66
C THR A 344 -1.09 -21.37 -14.32
N ASP A 345 -2.37 -21.54 -14.00
CA ASP A 345 -2.92 -21.19 -12.69
C ASP A 345 -2.51 -22.18 -11.59
N GLU A 346 -1.92 -23.33 -11.95
CA GLU A 346 -1.37 -24.28 -10.99
C GLU A 346 -0.17 -23.71 -10.24
N ALA A 347 0.67 -22.92 -10.94
CA ALA A 347 1.82 -22.25 -10.34
C ALA A 347 1.44 -20.86 -9.80
N ASP A 348 1.91 -20.55 -8.59
CA ASP A 348 1.62 -19.25 -7.95
C ASP A 348 2.33 -18.05 -8.58
N MET A 349 3.27 -18.29 -9.52
CA MET A 349 4.08 -17.24 -10.15
C MET A 349 3.23 -16.16 -10.82
N GLY A 350 2.10 -16.56 -11.42
CA GLY A 350 1.14 -15.65 -12.03
C GLY A 350 0.53 -14.63 -11.07
N PHE A 351 0.35 -14.98 -9.78
CA PHE A 351 -0.16 -14.06 -8.77
C PHE A 351 0.84 -12.95 -8.46
N PHE A 352 2.12 -13.30 -8.31
CA PHE A 352 3.18 -12.32 -8.09
C PHE A 352 3.33 -11.36 -9.28
N LEU A 353 3.27 -11.87 -10.52
CA LEU A 353 3.30 -11.00 -11.71
C LEU A 353 2.11 -10.04 -11.75
N LYS A 354 0.91 -10.51 -11.46
CA LYS A 354 -0.30 -9.67 -11.42
C LYS A 354 -0.19 -8.61 -10.32
N ARG A 355 0.31 -8.99 -9.12
CA ARG A 355 0.56 -8.03 -8.03
C ARG A 355 1.62 -7.01 -8.42
N ALA A 356 2.74 -7.44 -9.05
CA ALA A 356 3.77 -6.54 -9.54
C ALA A 356 3.20 -5.48 -10.51
N ARG A 357 2.31 -5.88 -11.42
CA ARG A 357 1.66 -4.94 -12.36
C ARG A 357 0.78 -3.92 -11.66
N VAL A 358 0.01 -4.32 -10.66
CA VAL A 358 -0.85 -3.41 -9.90
C VAL A 358 -0.02 -2.47 -9.06
N THR A 359 0.90 -3.01 -8.24
CA THR A 359 1.72 -2.19 -7.33
C THR A 359 2.66 -1.24 -8.07
N GLN A 360 3.07 -1.59 -9.31
CA GLN A 360 3.85 -0.70 -10.17
C GLN A 360 3.11 0.62 -10.43
N HIS A 361 1.79 0.60 -10.60
CA HIS A 361 0.98 1.79 -10.92
C HIS A 361 0.41 2.51 -9.69
N LEU A 362 0.20 1.80 -8.58
CA LEU A 362 -0.30 2.43 -7.35
C LEU A 362 0.68 3.51 -6.85
N PHE A 363 0.16 4.68 -6.54
CA PHE A 363 0.89 5.84 -6.00
C PHE A 363 1.99 6.39 -6.92
N GLY A 364 1.90 6.13 -8.21
CA GLY A 364 2.85 6.54 -9.25
C GLY A 364 3.76 5.40 -9.72
N ASP A 365 4.04 5.39 -11.02
CA ASP A 365 4.94 4.44 -11.66
C ASP A 365 6.41 4.89 -11.62
N ALA A 366 7.32 4.04 -12.09
CA ALA A 366 8.76 4.35 -12.06
C ALA A 366 9.14 5.61 -12.85
N PRO A 367 8.59 5.90 -14.06
CA PRO A 367 8.80 7.17 -14.75
C PRO A 367 8.34 8.39 -13.95
N TYR A 368 7.14 8.35 -13.35
CA TYR A 368 6.65 9.41 -12.46
C TYR A 368 7.63 9.68 -11.31
N HIS A 369 8.09 8.64 -10.64
CA HIS A 369 8.97 8.77 -9.49
C HIS A 369 10.38 9.23 -9.86
N ARG A 370 10.93 8.82 -11.00
CA ARG A 370 12.21 9.35 -11.50
C ARG A 370 12.13 10.84 -11.79
N ASN A 371 11.04 11.28 -12.43
CA ASN A 371 10.80 12.71 -12.67
C ASN A 371 10.63 13.49 -11.36
N ARG A 372 9.81 12.97 -10.42
CA ARG A 372 9.62 13.60 -9.10
C ARG A 372 10.93 13.71 -8.32
N TYR A 373 11.75 12.66 -8.34
CA TYR A 373 13.06 12.65 -7.69
C TYR A 373 14.00 13.73 -8.27
N ALA A 374 14.04 13.84 -9.60
CA ALA A 374 14.83 14.86 -10.28
C ALA A 374 14.35 16.27 -9.90
N LEU A 375 13.04 16.54 -9.93
CA LEU A 375 12.47 17.83 -9.53
C LEU A 375 12.77 18.19 -8.07
N LEU A 376 12.71 17.22 -7.15
CA LEU A 376 13.08 17.41 -5.74
C LEU A 376 14.57 17.72 -5.58
N GLY A 377 15.41 17.20 -6.46
CA GLY A 377 16.85 17.52 -6.53
C GLY A 377 17.19 18.82 -7.27
N GLY A 378 16.19 19.56 -7.77
CA GLY A 378 16.39 20.83 -8.44
C GLY A 378 16.78 20.73 -9.93
N TYR A 379 16.49 19.61 -10.61
CA TYR A 379 16.75 19.36 -12.02
C TYR A 379 15.52 19.58 -12.89
#